data_3e4a273a38b7f3f3f777a4de82ba266c
#
_entry.id   3e4a273a38b7f3f3f777a4de82ba266c
#
_cell.length_a   1.000
_cell.length_b   1.000
_cell.length_c   1.000
_cell.angle_alpha   90.00
_cell.angle_beta   90.00
_cell.angle_gamma   90.00
#
_symmetry.space_group_name_H-M   'P 1'
#
loop_
_entity.id
_entity.type
_entity.pdbx_description
1 polymer ?
#
loop_
_entity_poly.entity_id
_entity_poly.type
_entity_poly.pdbx_seq_one_letter_code
_entity_poly.pdbx_strand_id
1 'polypeptide(L)'
;MARIGTTGWLLGALLMGGMPDGQAASPAALTTADYERAARMLGDRTAPLVDGLVANSTWLDDGTAVYAYAEGGKTSWRRLDPATGASVAAFDAKALAEAINQAAGGKGRPVQPDRLPVAGIRLQDGALVVSTRSGAEFRCEAEACTPIARAKAGDEPGAASPDHAREAFIRGWNLWVRDVATGKEIQLTFDGKPDYGYATDNAGWKHTDEAVLVWSPDGKKIATFQQDQRKTSTMTLVATNVGAPKVEQWKYPFVGDQDVTLIERVVIDLSGDAPKTIRLQMPPDQHRSTCSDDLVCSKGWEDVQWARDGKTLAFVSTDRGHKSATLRVADAATGKVRDVFTETVKTQYQSAPALDSVNWRYLPESSEFLWFSQKSDWGHLYLHDLATGKEKRQVTRGDWNVADVVHVDPASRTLWFKGVGREPGRDPYFVHYYQVGLDGGEVQLLTPEDANHAVVASGDGKYFIDVHSTIDTAPVAVLRDGSGTLVKELARADLARLKASGWVPPASFTVKARDGKTDLYGQLFKP
;
A
#
# COMPACT_ATOMS: atom_id res chain seq x y z
N MET A 1 -8.87 43.53 67.16
CA MET A 1 -9.64 44.76 67.52
C MET A 1 -10.28 45.28 66.27
N ALA A 2 -11.60 45.08 66.17
CA ALA A 2 -12.68 46.11 66.18
C ALA A 2 -12.69 46.90 64.84
N ARG A 3 -13.75 47.15 64.14
CA ARG A 3 -15.26 47.04 64.23
C ARG A 3 -15.81 47.24 62.82
N ILE A 4 -16.69 46.43 62.34
CA ILE A 4 -18.11 46.60 62.03
C ILE A 4 -18.52 48.00 61.51
N GLY A 5 -19.12 48.01 60.32
CA GLY A 5 -19.93 49.09 59.77
C GLY A 5 -20.88 48.54 58.70
N THR A 6 -22.14 48.35 59.08
CA THR A 6 -23.30 48.00 58.27
C THR A 6 -23.87 49.23 57.56
N THR A 7 -24.39 49.06 56.34
CA THR A 7 -25.69 49.62 55.84
C THR A 7 -25.69 49.54 54.30
N GLY A 8 -26.67 48.96 53.73
CA GLY A 8 -27.74 49.50 52.99
C GLY A 8 -28.30 48.57 51.90
N TRP A 9 -29.46 48.03 52.06
CA TRP A 9 -30.26 47.28 51.09
C TRP A 9 -30.82 48.20 50.02
N LEU A 10 -30.64 47.82 48.76
CA LEU A 10 -31.52 48.27 47.66
C LEU A 10 -31.91 47.08 46.83
N LEU A 11 -33.19 46.65 46.95
CA LEU A 11 -33.84 45.68 46.08
C LEU A 11 -33.95 46.26 44.69
N GLY A 12 -33.26 45.64 43.75
CA GLY A 12 -33.55 45.78 42.33
C GLY A 12 -34.20 44.49 41.84
N ALA A 13 -35.52 44.52 41.63
CA ALA A 13 -36.26 43.42 40.98
C ALA A 13 -35.87 43.37 39.52
N LEU A 14 -35.02 42.43 39.11
CA LEU A 14 -34.83 42.06 37.72
C LEU A 14 -35.95 41.09 37.35
N LEU A 15 -36.82 41.52 36.44
CA LEU A 15 -37.74 40.65 35.68
C LEU A 15 -36.91 39.66 34.88
N MET A 16 -36.85 38.42 35.33
CA MET A 16 -36.43 37.30 34.49
C MET A 16 -37.55 37.00 33.50
N GLY A 17 -37.39 37.50 32.28
CA GLY A 17 -38.16 37.02 31.14
C GLY A 17 -37.76 35.56 30.89
N GLY A 18 -38.67 34.62 31.13
CA GLY A 18 -38.51 33.22 30.81
C GLY A 18 -38.23 33.05 29.32
N MET A 19 -37.02 32.63 28.97
CA MET A 19 -36.80 32.01 27.67
C MET A 19 -37.65 30.74 27.63
N PRO A 20 -38.39 30.48 26.57
CA PRO A 20 -39.07 29.19 26.44
C PRO A 20 -37.98 28.08 26.40
N ASP A 21 -38.08 27.15 27.35
CA ASP A 21 -37.34 25.88 27.28
C ASP A 21 -37.64 25.23 25.93
N GLY A 22 -36.72 25.38 25.00
CA GLY A 22 -36.67 24.56 23.79
C GLY A 22 -36.44 23.12 24.23
N GLN A 23 -37.52 22.39 24.51
CA GLN A 23 -37.47 20.95 24.66
C GLN A 23 -36.83 20.41 23.38
N ALA A 24 -35.55 20.03 23.45
CA ALA A 24 -34.95 19.21 22.42
C ALA A 24 -35.83 17.97 22.27
N ALA A 25 -36.50 17.84 21.13
CA ALA A 25 -37.32 16.68 20.84
C ALA A 25 -36.44 15.42 21.10
N SER A 26 -36.96 14.52 21.93
CA SER A 26 -36.29 13.24 22.15
C SER A 26 -36.00 12.61 20.78
N PRO A 27 -34.77 12.16 20.51
CA PRO A 27 -34.47 11.55 19.23
C PRO A 27 -35.48 10.41 19.00
N ALA A 28 -36.10 10.39 17.82
CA ALA A 28 -37.04 9.34 17.45
C ALA A 28 -36.35 7.99 17.60
N ALA A 29 -37.01 7.02 18.20
CA ALA A 29 -36.47 5.68 18.37
C ALA A 29 -36.17 5.09 16.98
N LEU A 30 -34.95 4.60 16.78
CA LEU A 30 -34.53 3.94 15.54
C LEU A 30 -35.39 2.69 15.31
N THR A 31 -35.85 2.51 14.09
CA THR A 31 -36.66 1.36 13.65
C THR A 31 -35.81 0.40 12.82
N THR A 32 -36.30 -0.82 12.59
CA THR A 32 -35.67 -1.78 11.66
C THR A 32 -35.51 -1.17 10.26
N ALA A 33 -36.46 -0.36 9.80
CA ALA A 33 -36.40 0.31 8.50
C ALA A 33 -35.24 1.31 8.41
N ASP A 34 -34.85 1.95 9.52
CA ASP A 34 -33.70 2.86 9.56
C ASP A 34 -32.39 2.10 9.39
N TYR A 35 -32.25 0.94 10.04
CA TYR A 35 -31.08 0.05 9.85
C TYR A 35 -31.04 -0.52 8.44
N GLU A 36 -32.15 -0.94 7.86
CA GLU A 36 -32.23 -1.43 6.48
C GLU A 36 -31.87 -0.33 5.48
N ARG A 37 -32.30 0.91 5.72
CA ARG A 37 -31.91 2.07 4.91
C ARG A 37 -30.39 2.29 4.99
N ALA A 38 -29.81 2.28 6.18
CA ALA A 38 -28.36 2.40 6.36
C ALA A 38 -27.59 1.25 5.68
N ALA A 39 -28.07 0.01 5.81
CA ALA A 39 -27.46 -1.15 5.18
C ALA A 39 -27.46 -1.08 3.64
N ARG A 40 -28.46 -0.45 3.04
CA ARG A 40 -28.49 -0.23 1.57
C ARG A 40 -27.42 0.75 1.09
N MET A 41 -26.89 1.59 1.98
CA MET A 41 -25.83 2.58 1.66
C MET A 41 -24.41 2.03 1.88
N LEU A 42 -24.25 0.77 2.28
CA LEU A 42 -22.93 0.14 2.36
C LEU A 42 -22.32 -0.04 0.98
N GLY A 43 -20.98 0.02 0.91
CA GLY A 43 -20.22 0.00 -0.34
C GLY A 43 -20.50 -1.21 -1.25
N ASP A 44 -20.74 -2.40 -0.68
CA ASP A 44 -21.12 -3.61 -1.42
C ASP A 44 -22.48 -3.50 -2.14
N ARG A 45 -23.36 -2.60 -1.67
CA ARG A 45 -24.67 -2.32 -2.24
C ARG A 45 -24.66 -1.14 -3.20
N THR A 46 -23.84 -0.14 -2.94
CA THR A 46 -23.77 1.10 -3.73
C THR A 46 -22.82 1.02 -4.90
N ALA A 47 -21.65 0.35 -4.75
CA ALA A 47 -20.68 0.21 -5.83
C ALA A 47 -21.27 -0.37 -7.14
N PRO A 48 -22.15 -1.40 -7.12
CA PRO A 48 -22.78 -1.91 -8.35
C PRO A 48 -23.75 -0.95 -9.03
N LEU A 49 -24.05 0.20 -8.39
CA LEU A 49 -24.96 1.22 -8.94
C LEU A 49 -24.19 2.32 -9.71
N VAL A 50 -22.87 2.24 -9.77
CA VAL A 50 -22.03 3.15 -10.56
C VAL A 50 -21.67 2.47 -11.87
N ASP A 51 -22.05 3.08 -12.97
CA ASP A 51 -21.74 2.60 -14.32
C ASP A 51 -20.55 3.36 -14.90
N GLY A 52 -19.81 2.77 -15.85
CA GLY A 52 -18.65 3.40 -16.48
C GLY A 52 -17.42 3.53 -15.55
N LEU A 53 -17.38 2.83 -14.42
CA LEU A 53 -16.25 2.90 -13.49
C LEU A 53 -15.09 2.03 -13.98
N VAL A 54 -13.90 2.64 -14.06
CA VAL A 54 -12.61 1.94 -14.27
C VAL A 54 -11.96 1.71 -12.92
N ALA A 55 -11.52 0.49 -12.66
CA ALA A 55 -10.86 0.10 -11.43
C ALA A 55 -9.82 -1.02 -11.67
N ASN A 56 -9.00 -1.32 -10.66
CA ASN A 56 -8.05 -2.44 -10.67
C ASN A 56 -7.17 -2.46 -11.93
N SER A 57 -6.64 -1.29 -12.31
CA SER A 57 -5.74 -1.18 -13.45
C SER A 57 -4.39 -1.81 -13.12
N THR A 58 -3.84 -2.59 -14.06
CA THR A 58 -2.53 -3.25 -13.96
C THR A 58 -1.82 -3.14 -15.30
N TRP A 59 -0.54 -2.74 -15.29
CA TRP A 59 0.32 -2.79 -16.46
C TRP A 59 0.97 -4.17 -16.58
N LEU A 60 1.11 -4.63 -17.82
CA LEU A 60 1.74 -5.89 -18.16
C LEU A 60 3.15 -5.66 -18.72
N ASP A 61 3.99 -6.70 -18.69
CA ASP A 61 5.40 -6.62 -19.13
C ASP A 61 5.58 -6.29 -20.61
N ASP A 62 4.52 -6.49 -21.42
CA ASP A 62 4.52 -6.11 -22.85
C ASP A 62 4.11 -4.65 -23.09
N GLY A 63 3.93 -3.87 -22.03
CA GLY A 63 3.54 -2.46 -22.10
C GLY A 63 2.05 -2.21 -22.31
N THR A 64 1.20 -3.25 -22.39
CA THR A 64 -0.26 -3.09 -22.38
C THR A 64 -0.78 -3.00 -20.95
N ALA A 65 -2.01 -2.55 -20.77
CA ALA A 65 -2.65 -2.52 -19.46
C ALA A 65 -3.94 -3.36 -19.45
N VAL A 66 -4.30 -3.88 -18.29
CA VAL A 66 -5.62 -4.49 -18.06
C VAL A 66 -6.35 -3.74 -16.97
N TYR A 67 -7.64 -3.51 -17.13
CA TYR A 67 -8.47 -2.86 -16.13
C TYR A 67 -9.87 -3.47 -16.06
N ALA A 68 -10.50 -3.37 -14.88
CA ALA A 68 -11.90 -3.72 -14.69
C ALA A 68 -12.79 -2.54 -15.09
N TYR A 69 -13.85 -2.83 -15.84
CA TYR A 69 -14.86 -1.87 -16.27
C TYR A 69 -16.25 -2.31 -15.76
N ALA A 70 -16.88 -1.46 -14.97
CA ALA A 70 -18.20 -1.74 -14.39
C ALA A 70 -19.32 -1.06 -15.19
N GLU A 71 -20.37 -1.82 -15.51
CA GLU A 71 -21.56 -1.33 -16.21
C GLU A 71 -22.78 -2.23 -15.91
N GLY A 72 -23.92 -1.65 -15.62
CA GLY A 72 -25.16 -2.39 -15.32
C GLY A 72 -25.06 -3.31 -14.10
N GLY A 73 -24.17 -3.02 -13.15
CA GLY A 73 -23.87 -3.87 -11.98
C GLY A 73 -23.04 -5.10 -12.32
N LYS A 74 -22.44 -5.14 -13.50
CA LYS A 74 -21.56 -6.19 -14.03
C LYS A 74 -20.15 -5.67 -14.18
N THR A 75 -19.15 -6.55 -14.12
CA THR A 75 -17.74 -6.20 -14.33
C THR A 75 -17.20 -6.97 -15.53
N SER A 76 -16.60 -6.26 -16.47
CA SER A 76 -15.81 -6.81 -17.58
C SER A 76 -14.35 -6.42 -17.42
N TRP A 77 -13.45 -7.23 -17.97
CA TRP A 77 -12.01 -6.97 -17.97
C TRP A 77 -11.56 -6.58 -19.37
N ARG A 78 -10.87 -5.46 -19.49
CA ARG A 78 -10.44 -4.90 -20.77
C ARG A 78 -8.92 -4.80 -20.81
N ARG A 79 -8.34 -5.14 -21.96
CA ARG A 79 -6.92 -4.95 -22.28
C ARG A 79 -6.77 -3.72 -23.16
N LEU A 80 -5.90 -2.83 -22.77
CA LEU A 80 -5.63 -1.52 -23.37
C LEU A 80 -4.29 -1.54 -24.09
N ASP A 81 -4.28 -1.17 -25.36
CA ASP A 81 -3.08 -0.77 -26.08
C ASP A 81 -2.84 0.74 -25.85
N PRO A 82 -1.79 1.15 -25.13
CA PRO A 82 -1.58 2.55 -24.79
C PRO A 82 -1.16 3.40 -25.98
N ALA A 83 -0.56 2.83 -27.03
CA ALA A 83 -0.12 3.57 -28.19
C ALA A 83 -1.30 4.07 -29.04
N THR A 84 -2.38 3.31 -29.08
CA THR A 84 -3.58 3.64 -29.87
C THR A 84 -4.78 4.05 -29.01
N GLY A 85 -4.74 3.79 -27.71
CA GLY A 85 -5.87 3.92 -26.80
C GLY A 85 -7.01 2.94 -27.10
N ALA A 86 -6.77 1.92 -27.94
CA ALA A 86 -7.77 0.89 -28.22
C ALA A 86 -7.89 -0.09 -27.04
N SER A 87 -9.12 -0.47 -26.70
CA SER A 87 -9.35 -1.50 -25.68
C SER A 87 -10.27 -2.58 -26.17
N VAL A 88 -9.92 -3.84 -25.85
CA VAL A 88 -10.66 -5.04 -26.19
C VAL A 88 -10.92 -5.86 -24.93
N ALA A 89 -11.75 -6.92 -25.01
CA ALA A 89 -11.87 -7.86 -23.90
C ALA A 89 -10.48 -8.46 -23.58
N ALA A 90 -10.12 -8.49 -22.30
CA ALA A 90 -8.81 -9.03 -21.88
C ALA A 90 -8.75 -10.54 -22.09
N PHE A 91 -9.85 -11.22 -21.84
CA PHE A 91 -10.04 -12.68 -21.99
C PHE A 91 -11.54 -12.99 -22.12
N ASP A 92 -11.87 -14.22 -22.52
CA ASP A 92 -13.25 -14.69 -22.50
C ASP A 92 -13.71 -14.95 -21.06
N ALA A 93 -14.59 -14.07 -20.56
CA ALA A 93 -15.12 -14.12 -19.20
C ALA A 93 -15.96 -15.39 -18.94
N LYS A 94 -16.63 -15.93 -19.97
CA LYS A 94 -17.42 -17.16 -19.87
C LYS A 94 -16.51 -18.37 -19.74
N ALA A 95 -15.48 -18.46 -20.59
CA ALA A 95 -14.49 -19.54 -20.53
C ALA A 95 -13.77 -19.55 -19.16
N LEU A 96 -13.40 -18.37 -18.62
CA LEU A 96 -12.79 -18.29 -17.29
C LEU A 96 -13.75 -18.71 -16.17
N ALA A 97 -15.01 -18.27 -16.21
CA ALA A 97 -16.01 -18.69 -15.22
C ALA A 97 -16.23 -20.20 -15.24
N GLU A 98 -16.32 -20.81 -16.45
CA GLU A 98 -16.46 -22.25 -16.63
C GLU A 98 -15.24 -23.01 -16.08
N ALA A 99 -14.02 -22.54 -16.37
CA ALA A 99 -12.78 -23.13 -15.86
C ALA A 99 -12.71 -23.07 -14.33
N ILE A 100 -13.08 -21.93 -13.72
CA ILE A 100 -13.14 -21.79 -12.26
C ILE A 100 -14.16 -22.76 -11.64
N ASN A 101 -15.36 -22.85 -12.22
CA ASN A 101 -16.43 -23.74 -11.73
C ASN A 101 -16.06 -25.22 -11.85
N GLN A 102 -15.39 -25.61 -12.94
CA GLN A 102 -14.88 -26.97 -13.12
C GLN A 102 -13.79 -27.30 -12.09
N ALA A 103 -12.83 -26.38 -11.89
CA ALA A 103 -11.78 -26.55 -10.89
C ALA A 103 -12.33 -26.66 -9.45
N ALA A 104 -13.42 -25.96 -9.16
CA ALA A 104 -14.11 -26.04 -7.86
C ALA A 104 -14.85 -27.37 -7.64
N GLY A 105 -15.03 -28.21 -8.67
CA GLY A 105 -15.68 -29.51 -8.58
C GLY A 105 -17.14 -29.45 -8.09
N GLY A 106 -17.85 -28.37 -8.43
CA GLY A 106 -19.25 -28.16 -8.01
C GLY A 106 -19.42 -27.71 -6.56
N LYS A 107 -18.34 -27.40 -5.87
CA LYS A 107 -18.39 -26.89 -4.48
C LYS A 107 -18.63 -25.38 -4.47
N GLY A 108 -19.55 -24.91 -3.64
CA GLY A 108 -19.86 -23.51 -3.45
C GLY A 108 -20.86 -22.94 -4.49
N ARG A 109 -21.02 -21.60 -4.48
CA ARG A 109 -21.89 -20.91 -5.45
C ARG A 109 -21.14 -20.78 -6.79
N PRO A 110 -21.77 -21.13 -7.91
CA PRO A 110 -21.14 -20.97 -9.23
C PRO A 110 -20.71 -19.51 -9.50
N VAL A 111 -19.49 -19.35 -10.00
CA VAL A 111 -18.96 -18.07 -10.44
C VAL A 111 -19.64 -17.66 -11.74
N GLN A 112 -20.06 -16.40 -11.81
CA GLN A 112 -20.70 -15.82 -12.98
C GLN A 112 -19.69 -15.03 -13.82
N PRO A 113 -19.81 -15.01 -15.16
CA PRO A 113 -18.88 -14.30 -16.04
C PRO A 113 -18.79 -12.79 -15.79
N ASP A 114 -19.86 -12.19 -15.26
CA ASP A 114 -19.95 -10.76 -14.94
C ASP A 114 -19.53 -10.41 -13.50
N ARG A 115 -19.05 -11.40 -12.73
CA ARG A 115 -18.60 -11.26 -11.32
C ARG A 115 -17.43 -12.19 -11.01
N LEU A 116 -16.43 -12.17 -11.87
CA LEU A 116 -15.24 -13.00 -11.70
C LEU A 116 -14.45 -12.59 -10.45
N PRO A 117 -13.98 -13.55 -9.64
CA PRO A 117 -13.23 -13.30 -8.41
C PRO A 117 -11.74 -13.03 -8.71
N VAL A 118 -11.44 -12.15 -9.65
CA VAL A 118 -10.07 -11.83 -10.04
C VAL A 118 -9.36 -11.10 -8.92
N ALA A 119 -8.16 -11.56 -8.57
CA ALA A 119 -7.25 -10.95 -7.60
C ALA A 119 -6.04 -10.29 -8.26
N GLY A 120 -5.55 -10.86 -9.37
CA GLY A 120 -4.42 -10.34 -10.13
C GLY A 120 -4.42 -10.85 -11.56
N ILE A 121 -3.71 -10.13 -12.42
CA ILE A 121 -3.48 -10.50 -13.81
C ILE A 121 -2.03 -10.21 -14.15
N ARG A 122 -1.34 -11.15 -14.76
CA ARG A 122 0.03 -10.99 -15.27
C ARG A 122 0.16 -11.61 -16.65
N LEU A 123 1.21 -11.24 -17.36
CA LEU A 123 1.59 -11.88 -18.61
C LEU A 123 2.62 -12.98 -18.33
N GLN A 124 2.46 -14.15 -18.96
CA GLN A 124 3.44 -15.23 -18.90
C GLN A 124 3.44 -15.98 -20.23
N ASP A 125 4.60 -16.05 -20.89
CA ASP A 125 4.77 -16.68 -22.19
C ASP A 125 3.72 -16.25 -23.23
N GLY A 126 3.41 -14.96 -23.28
CA GLY A 126 2.45 -14.34 -24.20
C GLY A 126 0.97 -14.54 -23.87
N ALA A 127 0.63 -15.31 -22.85
CA ALA A 127 -0.73 -15.51 -22.37
C ALA A 127 -1.01 -14.75 -21.07
N LEU A 128 -2.28 -14.41 -20.83
CA LEU A 128 -2.69 -13.83 -19.54
C LEU A 128 -2.86 -14.93 -18.49
N VAL A 129 -2.20 -14.77 -17.38
CA VAL A 129 -2.43 -15.58 -16.19
C VAL A 129 -3.29 -14.78 -15.22
N VAL A 130 -4.49 -15.30 -14.95
CA VAL A 130 -5.46 -14.69 -14.04
C VAL A 130 -5.44 -15.46 -12.71
N SER A 131 -5.09 -14.78 -11.63
CA SER A 131 -5.21 -15.31 -10.27
C SER A 131 -6.55 -14.92 -9.67
N THR A 132 -7.14 -15.83 -8.91
CA THR A 132 -8.40 -15.61 -8.18
C THR A 132 -8.14 -15.32 -6.72
N ARG A 133 -9.14 -14.76 -6.02
CA ARG A 133 -9.08 -14.53 -4.56
C ARG A 133 -8.88 -15.80 -3.73
N SER A 134 -9.14 -16.97 -4.30
CA SER A 134 -8.86 -18.28 -3.67
C SER A 134 -7.43 -18.79 -3.94
N GLY A 135 -6.60 -18.03 -4.66
CA GLY A 135 -5.23 -18.40 -5.01
C GLY A 135 -5.13 -19.34 -6.24
N ALA A 136 -6.24 -19.76 -6.83
CA ALA A 136 -6.21 -20.54 -8.08
C ALA A 136 -5.79 -19.67 -9.27
N GLU A 137 -4.97 -20.21 -10.17
CA GLU A 137 -4.49 -19.53 -11.37
C GLU A 137 -4.98 -20.20 -12.64
N PHE A 138 -5.28 -19.38 -13.65
CA PHE A 138 -5.79 -19.79 -14.94
C PHE A 138 -5.00 -19.11 -16.05
N ARG A 139 -4.52 -19.90 -17.02
CA ARG A 139 -3.94 -19.41 -18.26
C ARG A 139 -5.06 -19.15 -19.26
N CYS A 140 -5.19 -17.91 -19.70
CA CYS A 140 -6.21 -17.49 -20.66
C CYS A 140 -5.56 -17.10 -21.98
N GLU A 141 -5.94 -17.79 -23.07
CA GLU A 141 -5.52 -17.56 -24.45
C GLU A 141 -6.77 -17.41 -25.30
N ALA A 142 -6.91 -16.28 -26.02
CA ALA A 142 -8.06 -15.99 -26.89
C ALA A 142 -9.42 -16.36 -26.25
N GLU A 143 -10.02 -17.47 -26.62
CA GLU A 143 -11.35 -17.91 -26.19
C GLU A 143 -11.32 -19.01 -25.13
N ALA A 144 -10.14 -19.43 -24.66
CA ALA A 144 -10.00 -20.53 -23.71
C ALA A 144 -9.24 -20.10 -22.46
N CYS A 145 -9.73 -20.55 -21.30
CA CYS A 145 -9.00 -20.45 -20.03
C CYS A 145 -8.83 -21.85 -19.43
N THR A 146 -7.62 -22.22 -19.08
CA THR A 146 -7.29 -23.51 -18.49
C THR A 146 -6.66 -23.32 -17.10
N PRO A 147 -6.97 -24.19 -16.12
CA PRO A 147 -6.34 -24.12 -14.82
C PRO A 147 -4.84 -24.42 -14.95
N ILE A 148 -4.02 -23.61 -14.31
CA ILE A 148 -2.61 -23.93 -14.14
C ILE A 148 -2.52 -24.96 -13.02
N ALA A 149 -2.12 -26.19 -13.39
CA ALA A 149 -1.88 -27.21 -12.40
C ALA A 149 -0.68 -26.79 -11.54
N ARG A 150 -0.93 -26.53 -10.28
CA ARG A 150 0.13 -26.50 -9.28
C ARG A 150 0.31 -27.93 -8.76
N ALA A 151 1.56 -28.36 -8.64
CA ALA A 151 1.83 -29.52 -7.80
C ALA A 151 1.20 -29.22 -6.43
N LYS A 152 0.60 -30.24 -5.80
CA LYS A 152 -0.16 -30.08 -4.56
C LYS A 152 0.67 -29.21 -3.60
N ALA A 153 0.31 -27.94 -3.53
CA ALA A 153 0.95 -27.00 -2.62
C ALA A 153 0.74 -27.49 -1.19
N GLY A 154 1.72 -27.36 -0.34
CA GLY A 154 1.49 -27.39 1.09
C GLY A 154 0.51 -26.29 1.48
N ASP A 155 -0.01 -26.35 2.68
CA ASP A 155 -0.96 -25.35 3.19
C ASP A 155 -0.30 -23.98 3.49
N GLU A 156 1.05 -23.92 3.38
CA GLU A 156 1.81 -22.72 3.68
C GLU A 156 1.75 -21.70 2.53
N PRO A 157 1.48 -20.41 2.83
CA PRO A 157 1.52 -19.35 1.83
C PRO A 157 2.96 -19.11 1.36
N GLY A 158 3.15 -19.05 0.03
CA GLY A 158 4.45 -18.90 -0.59
C GLY A 158 4.67 -17.52 -1.20
N ALA A 159 5.86 -16.93 -0.99
CA ALA A 159 6.33 -15.73 -1.66
C ALA A 159 7.03 -16.11 -2.98
N ALA A 160 6.42 -15.73 -4.11
CA ALA A 160 6.89 -16.12 -5.44
C ALA A 160 8.23 -15.45 -5.82
N SER A 161 9.09 -16.19 -6.51
CA SER A 161 10.26 -15.63 -7.19
C SER A 161 9.84 -14.74 -8.38
N PRO A 162 10.73 -13.83 -8.88
CA PRO A 162 10.40 -12.94 -9.98
C PRO A 162 9.93 -13.64 -11.26
N ASP A 163 10.47 -14.83 -11.54
CA ASP A 163 10.09 -15.69 -12.67
C ASP A 163 8.87 -16.59 -12.39
N HIS A 164 8.31 -16.52 -11.17
CA HIS A 164 7.22 -17.38 -10.68
C HIS A 164 7.51 -18.89 -10.73
N ALA A 165 8.77 -19.28 -10.91
CA ALA A 165 9.17 -20.70 -10.95
C ALA A 165 9.28 -21.31 -9.55
N ARG A 166 9.48 -20.48 -8.52
CA ARG A 166 9.68 -20.92 -7.14
C ARG A 166 8.86 -20.10 -6.17
N GLU A 167 8.55 -20.69 -5.01
CA GLU A 167 7.87 -20.04 -3.88
C GLU A 167 8.65 -20.32 -2.60
N ALA A 168 8.99 -19.25 -1.87
CA ALA A 168 9.59 -19.38 -0.55
C ALA A 168 8.50 -19.30 0.53
N PHE A 169 8.58 -20.18 1.53
CA PHE A 169 7.56 -20.30 2.59
C PHE A 169 8.19 -20.71 3.92
N ILE A 170 7.45 -20.52 5.00
CA ILE A 170 7.89 -20.87 6.35
C ILE A 170 7.29 -22.22 6.75
N ARG A 171 8.15 -23.11 7.28
CA ARG A 171 7.71 -24.34 7.92
C ARG A 171 8.63 -24.65 9.11
N GLY A 172 8.03 -24.87 10.29
CA GLY A 172 8.81 -25.19 11.50
C GLY A 172 9.84 -24.12 11.85
N TRP A 173 9.49 -22.82 11.69
CA TRP A 173 10.36 -21.66 11.96
C TRP A 173 11.55 -21.52 11.00
N ASN A 174 11.63 -22.36 9.99
CA ASN A 174 12.67 -22.32 8.96
C ASN A 174 12.10 -21.91 7.62
N LEU A 175 12.97 -21.30 6.79
CA LEU A 175 12.62 -20.94 5.43
C LEU A 175 12.85 -22.14 4.50
N TRP A 176 11.92 -22.36 3.61
CA TRP A 176 11.90 -23.40 2.58
C TRP A 176 11.62 -22.78 1.23
N VAL A 177 11.97 -23.47 0.17
CA VAL A 177 11.59 -23.10 -1.20
C VAL A 177 10.94 -24.31 -1.87
N ARG A 178 9.90 -24.06 -2.64
CA ARG A 178 9.17 -25.02 -3.46
C ARG A 178 9.33 -24.67 -4.94
N ASP A 179 9.64 -25.62 -5.77
CA ASP A 179 9.52 -25.52 -7.22
C ASP A 179 8.04 -25.66 -7.61
N VAL A 180 7.48 -24.66 -8.29
CA VAL A 180 6.04 -24.58 -8.58
C VAL A 180 5.58 -25.67 -9.56
N ALA A 181 6.43 -26.05 -10.52
CA ALA A 181 6.08 -27.02 -11.55
C ALA A 181 6.13 -28.47 -11.03
N THR A 182 7.16 -28.78 -10.22
CA THR A 182 7.39 -30.15 -9.77
C THR A 182 6.91 -30.44 -8.35
N GLY A 183 6.69 -29.39 -7.56
CA GLY A 183 6.37 -29.49 -6.13
C GLY A 183 7.55 -29.93 -5.27
N LYS A 184 8.77 -30.00 -5.83
CA LYS A 184 9.97 -30.35 -5.07
C LYS A 184 10.30 -29.25 -4.06
N GLU A 185 10.52 -29.62 -2.81
CA GLU A 185 10.83 -28.72 -1.71
C GLU A 185 12.28 -28.87 -1.25
N ILE A 186 12.89 -27.77 -0.87
CA ILE A 186 14.24 -27.69 -0.33
C ILE A 186 14.22 -26.82 0.91
N GLN A 187 14.73 -27.33 2.01
CA GLN A 187 14.93 -26.55 3.23
C GLN A 187 16.15 -25.63 3.07
N LEU A 188 15.99 -24.34 3.39
CA LEU A 188 17.03 -23.33 3.22
C LEU A 188 17.76 -23.00 4.52
N THR A 189 17.07 -23.10 5.67
CA THR A 189 17.63 -22.81 6.99
C THR A 189 17.31 -23.95 7.97
N PHE A 190 18.13 -24.12 9.04
CA PHE A 190 18.08 -25.33 9.87
C PHE A 190 18.09 -25.06 11.38
N ASP A 191 18.26 -23.80 11.81
CA ASP A 191 18.39 -23.42 13.21
C ASP A 191 17.20 -22.59 13.73
N GLY A 192 16.14 -22.48 12.91
CA GLY A 192 14.86 -21.87 13.30
C GLY A 192 14.16 -22.68 14.40
N LYS A 193 13.57 -21.99 15.36
CA LYS A 193 12.83 -22.56 16.50
C LYS A 193 11.76 -21.58 16.98
N PRO A 194 10.85 -22.00 17.86
CA PRO A 194 9.81 -21.11 18.40
C PRO A 194 10.40 -19.78 18.90
N ASP A 195 9.75 -18.68 18.50
CA ASP A 195 10.16 -17.30 18.79
C ASP A 195 11.57 -16.91 18.29
N TYR A 196 12.17 -17.70 17.42
CA TYR A 196 13.45 -17.45 16.76
C TYR A 196 13.44 -18.02 15.34
N GLY A 197 12.56 -17.50 14.50
CA GLY A 197 12.26 -18.03 13.18
C GLY A 197 12.76 -17.15 12.04
N TYR A 198 12.84 -17.74 10.84
CA TYR A 198 13.21 -17.05 9.63
C TYR A 198 11.97 -16.49 8.93
N ALA A 199 12.08 -15.25 8.43
CA ALA A 199 11.07 -14.57 7.64
C ALA A 199 9.69 -14.44 8.32
N THR A 200 9.60 -14.62 9.64
CA THR A 200 8.34 -14.62 10.38
C THR A 200 7.83 -13.20 10.62
N ASP A 201 6.52 -13.00 10.45
CA ASP A 201 5.84 -11.73 10.69
C ASP A 201 4.78 -11.85 11.79
N ASN A 202 5.22 -11.66 13.02
CA ASN A 202 4.34 -11.70 14.20
C ASN A 202 4.72 -10.65 15.26
N ALA A 203 5.48 -9.63 14.87
CA ALA A 203 5.90 -8.57 15.78
C ALA A 203 4.88 -7.40 15.89
N GLY A 204 3.87 -7.38 15.04
CA GLY A 204 2.88 -6.31 14.98
C GLY A 204 1.47 -6.74 15.32
N TRP A 205 0.54 -5.91 14.94
CA TRP A 205 -0.90 -6.15 15.08
C TRP A 205 -1.49 -6.98 13.94
N LYS A 206 -0.71 -7.27 12.89
CA LYS A 206 -1.09 -8.14 11.79
C LYS A 206 -0.26 -9.43 11.86
N HIS A 207 -0.95 -10.55 12.02
CA HIS A 207 -0.33 -11.87 11.99
C HIS A 207 -0.55 -12.51 10.64
N THR A 208 0.52 -13.01 10.05
CA THR A 208 0.46 -13.80 8.82
C THR A 208 1.52 -14.90 8.84
N ASP A 209 1.23 -16.02 8.20
CA ASP A 209 2.20 -17.08 7.95
C ASP A 209 2.96 -16.86 6.62
N GLU A 210 2.72 -15.74 5.94
CA GLU A 210 3.46 -15.35 4.75
C GLU A 210 4.91 -15.01 5.10
N ALA A 211 5.84 -15.49 4.28
CA ALA A 211 7.26 -15.22 4.48
C ALA A 211 7.61 -13.76 4.11
N VAL A 212 8.21 -13.02 5.05
CA VAL A 212 8.70 -11.67 4.83
C VAL A 212 10.10 -11.72 4.20
N LEU A 213 10.18 -11.46 2.91
CA LEU A 213 11.44 -11.57 2.16
C LEU A 213 11.40 -10.76 0.86
N VAL A 214 12.58 -10.55 0.26
CA VAL A 214 12.73 -9.97 -1.08
C VAL A 214 13.68 -10.84 -1.90
N TRP A 215 13.19 -11.36 -3.02
CA TRP A 215 14.03 -12.06 -3.98
C TRP A 215 14.95 -11.10 -4.72
N SER A 216 16.18 -11.55 -5.03
CA SER A 216 17.03 -10.83 -5.98
C SER A 216 16.40 -10.83 -7.37
N PRO A 217 16.69 -9.83 -8.25
CA PRO A 217 16.10 -9.74 -9.58
C PRO A 217 16.28 -10.99 -10.45
N ASP A 218 17.39 -11.72 -10.26
CA ASP A 218 17.68 -12.98 -10.97
C ASP A 218 17.07 -14.23 -10.32
N GLY A 219 16.31 -14.04 -9.22
CA GLY A 219 15.70 -15.13 -8.46
C GLY A 219 16.67 -16.10 -7.78
N LYS A 220 17.97 -15.77 -7.69
CA LYS A 220 19.00 -16.68 -7.13
C LYS A 220 19.33 -16.41 -5.68
N LYS A 221 18.87 -15.31 -5.11
CA LYS A 221 19.08 -14.97 -3.70
C LYS A 221 17.80 -14.47 -3.07
N ILE A 222 17.74 -14.61 -1.76
CA ILE A 222 16.62 -14.11 -0.93
C ILE A 222 17.23 -13.25 0.17
N ALA A 223 16.81 -11.99 0.27
CA ALA A 223 17.04 -11.16 1.44
C ALA A 223 15.89 -11.37 2.43
N THR A 224 16.21 -11.67 3.68
CA THR A 224 15.26 -11.86 4.77
C THR A 224 15.96 -11.67 6.11
N PHE A 225 15.34 -12.15 7.18
CA PHE A 225 15.89 -12.06 8.53
C PHE A 225 15.56 -13.30 9.36
N GLN A 226 16.31 -13.50 10.44
CA GLN A 226 15.93 -14.35 11.56
C GLN A 226 15.42 -13.45 12.69
N GLN A 227 14.18 -13.64 13.11
CA GLN A 227 13.51 -12.82 14.11
C GLN A 227 13.71 -13.40 15.51
N ASP A 228 14.27 -12.62 16.44
CA ASP A 228 14.38 -12.98 17.85
C ASP A 228 13.35 -12.24 18.70
N GLN A 229 12.35 -12.95 19.15
CA GLN A 229 11.32 -12.44 20.05
C GLN A 229 11.19 -13.29 21.35
N ARG A 230 12.20 -14.10 21.65
CA ARG A 230 12.18 -15.02 22.81
C ARG A 230 11.99 -14.30 24.15
N LYS A 231 12.48 -13.05 24.25
CA LYS A 231 12.35 -12.21 25.44
C LYS A 231 11.22 -11.19 25.35
N THR A 232 10.63 -11.01 24.18
CA THR A 232 9.54 -10.04 23.97
C THR A 232 8.31 -10.44 24.76
N SER A 233 7.64 -9.48 25.37
CA SER A 233 6.40 -9.63 26.13
C SER A 233 5.29 -10.27 25.26
N THR A 234 4.28 -10.84 25.91
CA THR A 234 3.14 -11.48 25.23
C THR A 234 1.90 -10.63 25.39
N MET A 235 1.32 -10.18 24.29
CA MET A 235 0.00 -9.57 24.21
C MET A 235 -1.06 -10.66 24.33
N THR A 236 -2.09 -10.39 25.13
CA THR A 236 -3.27 -11.25 25.24
C THR A 236 -4.51 -10.43 24.96
N LEU A 237 -5.26 -10.81 23.94
CA LEU A 237 -6.58 -10.26 23.64
C LEU A 237 -7.66 -11.32 23.79
N VAL A 238 -8.85 -10.86 24.17
CA VAL A 238 -10.04 -11.72 24.26
C VAL A 238 -11.05 -11.23 23.23
N ALA A 239 -11.28 -12.02 22.20
CA ALA A 239 -12.33 -11.76 21.23
C ALA A 239 -13.69 -12.11 21.84
N THR A 240 -14.58 -11.11 21.97
CA THR A 240 -15.91 -11.23 22.57
C THR A 240 -17.03 -11.25 21.53
N ASN A 241 -16.81 -11.93 20.41
CA ASN A 241 -17.84 -12.15 19.39
C ASN A 241 -18.98 -13.03 19.92
N VAL A 242 -20.08 -13.12 19.15
CA VAL A 242 -21.18 -14.01 19.49
C VAL A 242 -20.66 -15.46 19.65
N GLY A 243 -20.85 -16.05 20.83
CA GLY A 243 -20.36 -17.38 21.20
C GLY A 243 -19.38 -17.35 22.37
N ALA A 244 -18.64 -18.43 22.56
CA ALA A 244 -17.62 -18.50 23.60
C ALA A 244 -16.45 -17.55 23.28
N PRO A 245 -15.94 -16.79 24.28
CA PRO A 245 -14.77 -15.92 24.07
C PRO A 245 -13.56 -16.72 23.58
N LYS A 246 -12.81 -16.16 22.64
CA LYS A 246 -11.54 -16.73 22.16
C LYS A 246 -10.39 -15.88 22.66
N VAL A 247 -9.34 -16.54 23.14
CA VAL A 247 -8.10 -15.89 23.54
C VAL A 247 -7.13 -15.94 22.37
N GLU A 248 -6.57 -14.77 22.03
CA GLU A 248 -5.50 -14.62 21.05
C GLU A 248 -4.24 -14.12 21.77
N GLN A 249 -3.11 -14.74 21.50
CA GLN A 249 -1.84 -14.40 22.13
C GLN A 249 -0.73 -14.37 21.09
N TRP A 250 0.13 -13.31 21.17
CA TRP A 250 1.33 -13.19 20.32
C TRP A 250 2.39 -12.33 21.01
N LYS A 251 3.61 -12.40 20.51
CA LYS A 251 4.71 -11.56 21.00
C LYS A 251 4.50 -10.10 20.59
N TYR A 252 4.54 -9.20 21.58
CA TYR A 252 4.32 -7.77 21.35
C TYR A 252 5.07 -6.95 22.41
N PRO A 253 6.00 -6.05 22.00
CA PRO A 253 6.71 -5.20 22.96
C PRO A 253 5.84 -4.04 23.41
N PHE A 254 5.54 -3.96 24.70
CA PHE A 254 4.78 -2.85 25.27
C PHE A 254 5.62 -1.59 25.44
N VAL A 255 4.95 -0.45 25.67
CA VAL A 255 5.60 0.82 25.98
C VAL A 255 6.41 0.67 27.27
N GLY A 256 7.70 1.00 27.20
CA GLY A 256 8.64 0.89 28.31
C GLY A 256 9.41 -0.43 28.39
N ASP A 257 9.03 -1.47 27.62
CA ASP A 257 9.79 -2.70 27.56
C ASP A 257 11.21 -2.46 27.05
N GLN A 258 12.20 -3.06 27.72
CA GLN A 258 13.59 -3.05 27.30
C GLN A 258 13.88 -4.19 26.30
N ASP A 259 13.24 -5.34 26.49
CA ASP A 259 13.35 -6.48 25.60
C ASP A 259 12.31 -6.35 24.47
N VAL A 260 12.81 -5.97 23.30
CA VAL A 260 12.00 -5.83 22.08
C VAL A 260 12.35 -6.91 21.08
N THR A 261 11.50 -7.14 20.11
CA THR A 261 11.80 -8.05 18.99
C THR A 261 12.96 -7.50 18.18
N LEU A 262 13.92 -8.35 17.87
CA LEU A 262 15.10 -8.04 17.06
C LEU A 262 15.11 -8.87 15.78
N ILE A 263 15.73 -8.36 14.72
CA ILE A 263 15.97 -9.10 13.49
C ILE A 263 17.47 -9.15 13.17
N GLU A 264 17.96 -10.33 12.87
CA GLU A 264 19.27 -10.56 12.27
C GLU A 264 19.09 -10.69 10.77
N ARG A 265 19.51 -9.69 9.99
CA ARG A 265 19.35 -9.70 8.54
C ARG A 265 20.23 -10.73 7.88
N VAL A 266 19.70 -11.47 6.92
CA VAL A 266 20.41 -12.53 6.20
C VAL A 266 20.13 -12.46 4.70
N VAL A 267 21.11 -12.94 3.92
CA VAL A 267 20.93 -13.28 2.51
C VAL A 267 21.06 -14.80 2.39
N ILE A 268 20.13 -15.44 1.71
CA ILE A 268 20.19 -16.86 1.38
C ILE A 268 20.56 -16.97 -0.10
N ASP A 269 21.72 -17.54 -0.39
CA ASP A 269 22.23 -17.74 -1.74
C ASP A 269 21.88 -19.14 -2.24
N LEU A 270 21.15 -19.22 -3.35
CA LEU A 270 20.67 -20.43 -4.02
C LEU A 270 21.43 -20.71 -5.32
N SER A 271 22.49 -19.97 -5.62
CA SER A 271 23.25 -20.11 -6.87
C SER A 271 24.18 -21.32 -6.90
N GLY A 272 24.49 -21.93 -5.75
CA GLY A 272 25.35 -23.12 -5.62
C GLY A 272 24.54 -24.42 -5.53
N ASP A 273 25.25 -25.54 -5.36
CA ASP A 273 24.67 -26.89 -5.22
C ASP A 273 23.85 -27.06 -3.93
N ALA A 274 24.14 -26.25 -2.93
CA ALA A 274 23.40 -26.21 -1.67
C ALA A 274 23.13 -24.75 -1.26
N PRO A 275 21.97 -24.48 -0.61
CA PRO A 275 21.65 -23.14 -0.10
C PRO A 275 22.66 -22.70 0.96
N LYS A 276 23.09 -21.43 0.89
CA LYS A 276 24.02 -20.84 1.84
C LYS A 276 23.40 -19.62 2.53
N THR A 277 23.29 -19.67 3.85
CA THR A 277 22.87 -18.53 4.66
C THR A 277 24.05 -17.62 4.97
N ILE A 278 23.96 -16.36 4.59
CA ILE A 278 24.97 -15.31 4.78
C ILE A 278 24.36 -14.28 5.74
N ARG A 279 24.84 -14.27 6.99
CA ARG A 279 24.42 -13.26 7.99
C ARG A 279 25.09 -11.93 7.67
N LEU A 280 24.30 -10.84 7.70
CA LEU A 280 24.85 -9.51 7.52
C LEU A 280 25.67 -9.12 8.77
N GLN A 281 26.86 -8.57 8.52
CA GLN A 281 27.84 -8.25 9.58
C GLN A 281 27.50 -6.91 10.24
N MET A 282 26.46 -6.91 11.04
CA MET A 282 25.95 -5.76 11.80
C MET A 282 25.21 -6.24 13.07
N PRO A 283 25.04 -5.39 14.07
CA PRO A 283 24.15 -5.71 15.19
C PRO A 283 22.72 -5.96 14.71
N PRO A 284 21.94 -6.79 15.42
CA PRO A 284 20.53 -6.98 15.11
C PRO A 284 19.75 -5.66 15.13
N ASP A 285 18.85 -5.50 14.17
CA ASP A 285 17.95 -4.34 14.11
C ASP A 285 16.73 -4.56 15.03
N GLN A 286 16.18 -3.48 15.53
CA GLN A 286 14.87 -3.52 16.17
C GLN A 286 13.79 -3.75 15.10
N HIS A 287 13.06 -4.84 15.27
CA HIS A 287 11.93 -5.11 14.37
C HIS A 287 10.72 -4.29 14.77
N ARG A 288 10.16 -3.61 13.80
CA ARG A 288 8.91 -2.86 13.91
C ARG A 288 7.77 -3.71 13.34
N SER A 289 6.59 -3.17 13.24
CA SER A 289 5.47 -3.88 12.64
C SER A 289 5.63 -3.96 11.12
N THR A 290 5.01 -4.94 10.48
CA THR A 290 4.90 -5.04 9.01
C THR A 290 4.23 -3.84 8.36
N CYS A 291 3.50 -3.04 9.13
CA CYS A 291 2.84 -1.83 8.68
C CYS A 291 3.51 -0.60 9.32
N SER A 292 4.76 -0.37 8.99
CA SER A 292 5.54 0.77 9.48
C SER A 292 6.38 1.36 8.33
N ASP A 293 7.21 2.35 8.62
CA ASP A 293 8.03 3.05 7.61
C ASP A 293 8.99 2.14 6.86
N ASP A 294 9.44 1.06 7.51
CA ASP A 294 10.38 0.09 6.97
C ASP A 294 9.69 -1.12 6.33
N LEU A 295 8.39 -1.35 6.64
CA LEU A 295 7.59 -2.42 6.07
C LEU A 295 6.23 -1.88 5.61
N VAL A 296 5.87 -2.11 4.37
CA VAL A 296 4.63 -1.62 3.78
C VAL A 296 3.54 -2.68 3.86
N CYS A 297 2.36 -2.30 4.37
CA CYS A 297 1.25 -3.21 4.63
C CYS A 297 0.75 -4.02 3.44
N SER A 298 0.89 -3.49 2.24
CA SER A 298 0.25 -4.05 1.04
C SER A 298 1.19 -4.76 0.08
N LYS A 299 2.52 -4.53 0.17
CA LYS A 299 3.47 -4.95 -0.86
C LYS A 299 4.67 -5.74 -0.35
N GLY A 300 4.71 -6.04 0.93
CA GLY A 300 5.81 -6.79 1.53
C GLY A 300 6.94 -5.92 2.08
N TRP A 301 8.17 -6.39 1.99
CA TRP A 301 9.32 -5.80 2.66
C TRP A 301 10.06 -4.80 1.76
N GLU A 302 9.57 -3.56 1.69
CA GLU A 302 10.11 -2.52 0.81
C GLU A 302 11.28 -1.72 1.39
N ASP A 303 11.63 -1.92 2.67
CA ASP A 303 12.84 -1.34 3.25
C ASP A 303 14.14 -2.00 2.77
N VAL A 304 14.04 -2.98 1.86
CA VAL A 304 15.17 -3.66 1.21
C VAL A 304 15.05 -3.52 -0.30
N GLN A 305 16.11 -3.02 -0.93
CA GLN A 305 16.17 -2.86 -2.39
C GLN A 305 17.47 -3.49 -2.94
N TRP A 306 17.33 -4.42 -3.87
CA TRP A 306 18.46 -5.05 -4.55
C TRP A 306 19.02 -4.16 -5.66
N ALA A 307 20.35 -4.19 -5.84
CA ALA A 307 20.96 -3.81 -7.10
C ALA A 307 20.48 -4.75 -8.22
N ARG A 308 20.37 -4.23 -9.44
CA ARG A 308 19.87 -5.01 -10.59
C ARG A 308 20.69 -6.27 -10.88
N ASP A 309 21.99 -6.26 -10.57
CA ASP A 309 22.89 -7.41 -10.75
C ASP A 309 22.86 -8.42 -9.58
N GLY A 310 22.05 -8.16 -8.53
CA GLY A 310 21.92 -9.03 -7.36
C GLY A 310 23.17 -9.19 -6.51
N LYS A 311 24.20 -8.32 -6.66
CA LYS A 311 25.45 -8.39 -5.89
C LYS A 311 25.40 -7.61 -4.59
N THR A 312 24.64 -6.53 -4.57
CA THR A 312 24.47 -5.69 -3.39
C THR A 312 23.01 -5.43 -3.14
N LEU A 313 22.67 -5.10 -1.91
CA LEU A 313 21.37 -4.63 -1.51
C LEU A 313 21.52 -3.45 -0.57
N ALA A 314 20.58 -2.50 -0.67
CA ALA A 314 20.44 -1.43 0.30
C ALA A 314 19.22 -1.68 1.17
N PHE A 315 19.26 -1.22 2.41
CA PHE A 315 18.12 -1.28 3.34
C PHE A 315 18.20 -0.14 4.34
N VAL A 316 17.04 0.15 4.95
CA VAL A 316 16.90 1.17 5.98
C VAL A 316 16.64 0.48 7.32
N SER A 317 17.39 0.88 8.33
CA SER A 317 17.17 0.49 9.71
C SER A 317 16.67 1.70 10.50
N THR A 318 15.48 1.58 11.09
CA THR A 318 14.86 2.64 11.88
C THR A 318 14.81 2.23 13.35
N ASP A 319 15.10 3.14 14.26
CA ASP A 319 14.99 2.87 15.68
C ASP A 319 13.52 2.81 16.15
N ARG A 320 13.27 2.11 17.26
CA ARG A 320 11.91 1.97 17.83
C ARG A 320 11.22 3.31 18.11
N GLY A 321 12.00 4.33 18.47
CA GLY A 321 11.49 5.66 18.78
C GLY A 321 11.13 6.49 17.56
N HIS A 322 11.35 5.99 16.34
CA HIS A 322 11.20 6.73 15.08
C HIS A 322 11.99 8.06 15.08
N LYS A 323 13.17 8.03 15.71
CA LYS A 323 14.02 9.22 15.80
C LYS A 323 15.22 9.17 14.87
N SER A 324 15.60 7.97 14.46
CA SER A 324 16.78 7.77 13.62
C SER A 324 16.52 6.71 12.57
N ALA A 325 16.91 6.98 11.33
CA ALA A 325 16.87 6.03 10.21
C ALA A 325 18.24 6.01 9.53
N THR A 326 18.79 4.81 9.32
CA THR A 326 20.10 4.61 8.71
C THR A 326 19.98 3.80 7.44
N LEU A 327 20.37 4.39 6.31
CA LEU A 327 20.58 3.67 5.06
C LEU A 327 21.90 2.91 5.09
N ARG A 328 21.83 1.62 4.80
CA ARG A 328 22.96 0.70 4.74
C ARG A 328 23.05 0.00 3.39
N VAL A 329 24.25 -0.37 3.01
CA VAL A 329 24.49 -1.22 1.83
C VAL A 329 25.25 -2.46 2.27
N ALA A 330 24.78 -3.63 1.83
CA ALA A 330 25.41 -4.91 2.08
C ALA A 330 25.90 -5.55 0.79
N ASP A 331 27.06 -6.21 0.87
CA ASP A 331 27.55 -7.15 -0.12
C ASP A 331 26.88 -8.51 0.10
N ALA A 332 26.16 -9.00 -0.90
CA ALA A 332 25.33 -10.19 -0.79
C ALA A 332 26.11 -11.49 -0.71
N ALA A 333 27.39 -11.50 -1.12
CA ALA A 333 28.24 -12.70 -1.09
C ALA A 333 28.99 -12.86 0.24
N THR A 334 29.37 -11.75 0.86
CA THR A 334 30.18 -11.72 2.09
C THR A 334 29.42 -11.36 3.35
N GLY A 335 28.25 -10.72 3.20
CA GLY A 335 27.50 -10.15 4.31
C GLY A 335 28.11 -8.88 4.89
N LYS A 336 29.17 -8.32 4.30
CA LYS A 336 29.78 -7.08 4.77
C LYS A 336 28.81 -5.92 4.60
N VAL A 337 28.57 -5.16 5.68
CA VAL A 337 27.65 -4.03 5.71
C VAL A 337 28.43 -2.72 5.88
N ARG A 338 27.95 -1.68 5.22
CA ARG A 338 28.44 -0.31 5.35
C ARG A 338 27.28 0.63 5.65
N ASP A 339 27.39 1.41 6.71
CA ASP A 339 26.50 2.55 6.96
C ASP A 339 26.82 3.64 5.92
N VAL A 340 25.78 4.14 5.26
CA VAL A 340 25.90 5.14 4.19
C VAL A 340 25.50 6.51 4.70
N PHE A 341 24.32 6.57 5.33
CA PHE A 341 23.71 7.83 5.76
C PHE A 341 22.77 7.58 6.95
N THR A 342 22.75 8.52 7.88
CA THR A 342 21.80 8.50 9.00
C THR A 342 21.10 9.84 9.10
N GLU A 343 19.77 9.82 9.13
CA GLU A 343 18.95 10.96 9.50
C GLU A 343 18.46 10.81 10.93
N THR A 344 18.58 11.88 11.70
CA THR A 344 18.04 11.96 13.06
C THR A 344 17.10 13.15 13.19
N VAL A 345 15.90 12.91 13.71
CA VAL A 345 14.85 13.92 13.83
C VAL A 345 14.39 14.09 15.27
N LYS A 346 13.94 15.29 15.61
CA LYS A 346 13.37 15.60 16.95
C LYS A 346 11.95 15.09 17.11
N THR A 347 11.19 15.02 16.02
CA THR A 347 9.79 14.61 15.96
C THR A 347 9.66 13.11 15.71
N GLN A 348 9.28 12.72 14.51
CA GLN A 348 9.17 11.34 14.10
C GLN A 348 9.68 11.23 12.65
N TYR A 349 10.58 10.27 12.41
CA TYR A 349 10.96 9.88 11.05
C TYR A 349 9.87 9.01 10.43
N GLN A 350 9.54 9.28 9.19
CA GLN A 350 8.59 8.50 8.40
C GLN A 350 8.99 8.54 6.93
N SER A 351 9.25 7.39 6.33
CA SER A 351 9.66 7.28 4.92
C SER A 351 8.48 7.00 3.97
N ALA A 352 7.37 6.53 4.51
CA ALA A 352 6.17 6.13 3.75
C ALA A 352 4.91 6.82 4.31
N PRO A 353 4.74 8.15 4.11
CA PRO A 353 3.63 8.90 4.71
C PRO A 353 2.26 8.44 4.23
N ALA A 354 2.15 7.92 3.01
CA ALA A 354 0.92 7.36 2.46
C ALA A 354 0.73 5.86 2.77
N LEU A 355 1.71 5.20 3.38
CA LEU A 355 1.75 3.74 3.65
C LEU A 355 1.62 2.87 2.38
N ASP A 356 1.81 3.44 1.21
CA ASP A 356 1.74 2.73 -0.08
C ASP A 356 3.10 2.17 -0.51
N SER A 357 4.16 2.98 -0.38
CA SER A 357 5.53 2.60 -0.67
C SER A 357 6.52 3.46 0.11
N VAL A 358 7.74 2.97 0.28
CA VAL A 358 8.84 3.77 0.84
C VAL A 358 9.33 4.80 -0.18
N ASN A 359 9.62 6.01 0.28
CA ASN A 359 10.01 7.13 -0.59
C ASN A 359 11.53 7.30 -0.73
N TRP A 360 12.31 6.25 -0.50
CA TRP A 360 13.72 6.23 -0.83
C TRP A 360 14.00 5.25 -1.98
N ARG A 361 15.08 5.49 -2.74
CA ARG A 361 15.47 4.60 -3.85
C ARG A 361 16.97 4.40 -3.87
N TYR A 362 17.39 3.14 -4.04
CA TYR A 362 18.77 2.73 -4.25
C TYR A 362 19.12 2.83 -5.73
N LEU A 363 20.10 3.65 -6.08
CA LEU A 363 20.52 3.96 -7.45
C LEU A 363 22.02 3.65 -7.62
N PRO A 364 22.45 2.36 -7.49
CA PRO A 364 23.86 2.00 -7.45
C PRO A 364 24.58 2.27 -8.79
N GLU A 365 23.88 2.23 -9.92
CA GLU A 365 24.45 2.46 -11.25
C GLU A 365 25.01 3.88 -11.41
N SER A 366 24.37 4.87 -10.76
CA SER A 366 24.84 6.25 -10.70
C SER A 366 25.61 6.60 -9.43
N SER A 367 25.86 5.59 -8.54
CA SER A 367 26.45 5.79 -7.21
C SER A 367 25.68 6.81 -6.38
N GLU A 368 24.35 6.74 -6.41
CA GLU A 368 23.43 7.68 -5.73
C GLU A 368 22.36 6.94 -4.94
N PHE A 369 21.64 7.67 -4.10
CA PHE A 369 20.36 7.27 -3.56
C PHE A 369 19.45 8.48 -3.41
N LEU A 370 18.16 8.25 -3.59
CA LEU A 370 17.11 9.23 -3.33
C LEU A 370 16.60 9.03 -1.91
N TRP A 371 16.49 10.10 -1.15
CA TRP A 371 16.05 10.08 0.23
C TRP A 371 14.87 11.01 0.47
N PHE A 372 13.88 10.55 1.24
CA PHE A 372 12.76 11.36 1.68
C PHE A 372 13.05 11.93 3.07
N SER A 373 12.88 13.24 3.24
CA SER A 373 13.09 13.91 4.53
C SER A 373 12.11 15.06 4.73
N GLN A 374 11.69 15.27 5.97
CA GLN A 374 10.85 16.38 6.41
C GLN A 374 11.68 17.52 7.08
N LYS A 375 12.99 17.55 6.87
CA LYS A 375 13.90 18.52 7.48
C LYS A 375 13.61 19.98 7.13
N SER A 376 12.82 20.23 6.10
CA SER A 376 12.36 21.56 5.68
C SER A 376 10.93 21.90 6.14
N ASP A 377 10.41 21.20 7.16
CA ASP A 377 9.01 21.22 7.64
C ASP A 377 7.98 20.61 6.67
N TRP A 378 8.41 20.28 5.45
CA TRP A 378 7.63 19.61 4.42
C TRP A 378 8.36 18.37 3.92
N GLY A 379 7.60 17.36 3.49
CA GLY A 379 8.14 16.10 2.98
C GLY A 379 8.67 16.26 1.56
N HIS A 380 9.99 16.20 1.40
CA HIS A 380 10.67 16.39 0.14
C HIS A 380 11.73 15.34 -0.16
N LEU A 381 12.17 15.30 -1.41
CA LEU A 381 13.16 14.37 -1.93
C LEU A 381 14.53 15.04 -2.08
N TYR A 382 15.56 14.30 -1.65
CA TYR A 382 16.95 14.73 -1.66
C TYR A 382 17.81 13.67 -2.34
N LEU A 383 18.67 14.07 -3.28
CA LEU A 383 19.61 13.18 -3.92
C LEU A 383 20.94 13.21 -3.17
N HIS A 384 21.46 12.04 -2.86
CA HIS A 384 22.69 11.85 -2.10
C HIS A 384 23.70 11.02 -2.88
N ASP A 385 24.97 11.24 -2.58
CA ASP A 385 26.08 10.41 -3.04
C ASP A 385 26.17 9.13 -2.22
N LEU A 386 26.16 7.97 -2.87
CA LEU A 386 26.12 6.68 -2.22
C LEU A 386 27.43 6.32 -1.50
N ALA A 387 28.58 6.81 -1.98
CA ALA A 387 29.88 6.50 -1.39
C ALA A 387 30.10 7.25 -0.08
N THR A 388 29.69 8.49 -0.01
CA THR A 388 29.96 9.42 1.10
C THR A 388 28.76 9.72 1.99
N GLY A 389 27.55 9.38 1.56
CA GLY A 389 26.29 9.75 2.23
C GLY A 389 25.94 11.24 2.11
N LYS A 390 26.77 12.06 1.49
CA LYS A 390 26.55 13.50 1.39
C LYS A 390 25.41 13.84 0.46
N GLU A 391 24.59 14.80 0.88
CA GLU A 391 23.58 15.39 0.02
C GLU A 391 24.23 16.07 -1.18
N LYS A 392 23.79 15.74 -2.37
CA LYS A 392 24.15 16.39 -3.63
C LYS A 392 23.22 17.57 -3.90
N ARG A 393 21.92 17.38 -3.68
CA ARG A 393 20.90 18.42 -3.88
C ARG A 393 19.53 18.07 -3.30
N GLN A 394 18.72 19.08 -3.09
CA GLN A 394 17.29 18.95 -2.89
C GLN A 394 16.59 18.88 -4.25
N VAL A 395 15.83 17.80 -4.52
CA VAL A 395 15.15 17.55 -5.79
C VAL A 395 13.79 18.27 -5.85
N THR A 396 13.01 18.20 -4.78
CA THR A 396 11.71 18.88 -4.66
C THR A 396 11.73 19.88 -3.51
N ARG A 397 10.96 20.99 -3.63
CA ARG A 397 10.93 22.04 -2.61
C ARG A 397 9.62 22.81 -2.62
N GLY A 398 9.30 23.51 -1.54
CA GLY A 398 8.10 24.37 -1.39
C GLY A 398 7.27 23.99 -0.18
N ASP A 399 6.14 24.67 0.02
CA ASP A 399 5.22 24.45 1.15
C ASP A 399 4.15 23.41 0.79
N TRP A 400 4.60 22.19 0.47
CA TRP A 400 3.77 21.07 0.04
C TRP A 400 4.52 19.74 0.28
N ASN A 401 3.83 18.61 0.17
CA ASN A 401 4.42 17.30 0.46
C ASN A 401 4.48 16.38 -0.77
N VAL A 402 5.61 15.70 -0.93
CA VAL A 402 5.67 14.46 -1.70
C VAL A 402 4.93 13.38 -0.91
N ALA A 403 3.98 12.71 -1.55
CA ALA A 403 3.20 11.63 -0.96
C ALA A 403 3.80 10.25 -1.29
N ASP A 404 4.17 10.02 -2.56
CA ASP A 404 4.63 8.70 -3.02
C ASP A 404 5.61 8.85 -4.20
N VAL A 405 6.75 8.16 -4.16
CA VAL A 405 7.68 8.01 -5.28
C VAL A 405 7.22 6.84 -6.14
N VAL A 406 6.67 7.14 -7.32
CA VAL A 406 6.08 6.12 -8.20
C VAL A 406 7.12 5.42 -9.05
N HIS A 407 7.97 6.18 -9.73
CA HIS A 407 8.98 5.64 -10.63
C HIS A 407 10.23 6.54 -10.68
N VAL A 408 11.38 5.92 -10.82
CA VAL A 408 12.64 6.60 -11.10
C VAL A 408 13.29 5.91 -12.29
N ASP A 409 13.58 6.67 -13.34
CA ASP A 409 14.40 6.20 -14.44
C ASP A 409 15.83 6.78 -14.30
N PRO A 410 16.81 5.96 -13.91
CA PRO A 410 18.19 6.42 -13.75
C PRO A 410 18.84 6.82 -15.08
N ALA A 411 18.38 6.27 -16.21
CA ALA A 411 18.98 6.54 -17.52
C ALA A 411 18.62 7.93 -18.03
N SER A 412 17.35 8.30 -17.99
CA SER A 412 16.88 9.66 -18.30
C SER A 412 17.03 10.62 -17.13
N ARG A 413 17.40 10.12 -15.94
CA ARG A 413 17.47 10.86 -14.68
C ARG A 413 16.17 11.57 -14.36
N THR A 414 15.05 10.88 -14.56
CA THR A 414 13.70 11.42 -14.36
C THR A 414 13.00 10.69 -13.21
N LEU A 415 12.27 11.46 -12.43
CA LEU A 415 11.50 11.00 -11.29
C LEU A 415 10.02 11.34 -11.49
N TRP A 416 9.14 10.36 -11.30
CA TRP A 416 7.69 10.55 -11.23
C TRP A 416 7.19 10.27 -9.81
N PHE A 417 6.35 11.15 -9.32
CA PHE A 417 5.89 11.08 -7.94
C PHE A 417 4.48 11.67 -7.79
N LYS A 418 3.80 11.26 -6.71
CA LYS A 418 2.55 11.88 -6.24
C LYS A 418 2.88 12.95 -5.21
N GLY A 419 2.11 14.03 -5.22
CA GLY A 419 2.24 15.12 -4.24
C GLY A 419 0.89 15.71 -3.88
N VAL A 420 0.86 16.40 -2.75
CA VAL A 420 -0.34 17.05 -2.18
C VAL A 420 -0.02 18.46 -1.73
N GLY A 421 -0.98 19.38 -1.88
CA GLY A 421 -0.88 20.76 -1.41
C GLY A 421 -0.06 21.71 -2.29
N ARG A 422 0.42 21.26 -3.47
CA ARG A 422 1.26 22.12 -4.34
C ARG A 422 0.46 23.11 -5.20
N GLU A 423 -0.73 22.75 -5.64
CA GLU A 423 -1.48 23.55 -6.61
C GLU A 423 -2.31 24.63 -5.90
N PRO A 424 -2.03 25.95 -6.14
CA PRO A 424 -2.72 27.02 -5.43
C PRO A 424 -4.23 27.04 -5.71
N GLY A 425 -5.02 27.25 -4.66
CA GLY A 425 -6.47 27.39 -4.77
C GLY A 425 -7.24 26.08 -4.92
N ARG A 426 -6.55 24.94 -4.94
CA ARG A 426 -7.16 23.60 -4.92
C ARG A 426 -7.22 23.05 -3.50
N ASP A 427 -8.04 22.01 -3.30
CA ASP A 427 -8.02 21.25 -2.04
C ASP A 427 -6.62 20.66 -1.81
N PRO A 428 -5.94 21.01 -0.70
CA PRO A 428 -4.57 20.55 -0.45
C PRO A 428 -4.46 19.05 -0.18
N TYR A 429 -5.56 18.34 0.01
CA TYR A 429 -5.58 16.89 0.14
C TYR A 429 -5.71 16.16 -1.20
N PHE A 430 -5.96 16.87 -2.30
CA PHE A 430 -5.99 16.24 -3.61
C PHE A 430 -4.58 15.80 -4.02
N VAL A 431 -4.48 14.53 -4.35
CA VAL A 431 -3.27 13.93 -4.89
C VAL A 431 -3.16 14.29 -6.35
N HIS A 432 -2.01 14.82 -6.74
CA HIS A 432 -1.64 15.07 -8.13
C HIS A 432 -0.38 14.29 -8.51
N TYR A 433 -0.19 14.05 -9.79
CA TYR A 433 0.97 13.36 -10.34
C TYR A 433 1.92 14.33 -11.02
N TYR A 434 3.21 14.17 -10.73
CA TYR A 434 4.26 15.10 -11.14
C TYR A 434 5.46 14.38 -11.71
N GLN A 435 6.27 15.13 -12.46
CA GLN A 435 7.57 14.73 -12.96
C GLN A 435 8.61 15.79 -12.62
N VAL A 436 9.86 15.36 -12.35
CA VAL A 436 11.02 16.25 -12.16
C VAL A 436 12.31 15.52 -12.51
N GLY A 437 13.34 16.22 -12.92
CA GLY A 437 14.69 15.65 -13.06
C GLY A 437 15.31 15.33 -11.69
N LEU A 438 16.08 14.22 -11.59
CA LEU A 438 16.91 13.94 -10.41
C LEU A 438 17.94 15.04 -10.17
N ASP A 439 18.34 15.74 -11.23
CA ASP A 439 19.26 16.88 -11.16
C ASP A 439 18.57 18.20 -10.78
N GLY A 440 17.30 18.14 -10.40
CA GLY A 440 16.45 19.28 -10.11
C GLY A 440 15.79 19.83 -11.37
N GLY A 441 15.28 21.04 -11.27
CA GLY A 441 14.54 21.71 -12.35
C GLY A 441 13.11 22.03 -11.92
N GLU A 442 12.29 22.36 -12.90
CA GLU A 442 10.88 22.65 -12.68
C GLU A 442 10.08 21.36 -12.47
N VAL A 443 9.26 21.35 -11.44
CA VAL A 443 8.30 20.26 -11.19
C VAL A 443 7.12 20.45 -12.12
N GLN A 444 6.92 19.50 -13.03
CA GLN A 444 5.83 19.50 -14.01
C GLN A 444 4.60 18.78 -13.45
N LEU A 445 3.43 19.40 -13.54
CA LEU A 445 2.14 18.81 -13.24
C LEU A 445 1.66 17.97 -14.42
N LEU A 446 1.41 16.68 -14.20
CA LEU A 446 0.96 15.74 -15.24
C LEU A 446 -0.56 15.51 -15.23
N THR A 447 -1.24 15.86 -14.13
CA THR A 447 -2.69 15.72 -13.93
C THR A 447 -3.31 17.09 -13.68
N PRO A 448 -3.74 17.81 -14.73
CA PRO A 448 -4.10 19.22 -14.64
C PRO A 448 -5.48 19.50 -14.04
N GLU A 449 -6.37 18.49 -13.92
CA GLU A 449 -7.72 18.66 -13.42
C GLU A 449 -7.73 19.00 -11.91
N ASP A 450 -8.66 19.86 -11.47
CA ASP A 450 -8.87 20.17 -10.06
C ASP A 450 -9.71 19.06 -9.40
N ALA A 451 -9.03 17.96 -9.11
CA ALA A 451 -9.61 16.73 -8.57
C ALA A 451 -8.55 15.92 -7.83
N ASN A 452 -9.00 14.91 -7.09
CA ASN A 452 -8.11 13.89 -6.55
C ASN A 452 -7.82 12.83 -7.63
N HIS A 453 -6.55 12.46 -7.82
CA HIS A 453 -6.08 11.57 -8.86
C HIS A 453 -5.58 10.24 -8.29
N ALA A 454 -6.08 9.13 -8.85
CA ALA A 454 -5.58 7.78 -8.62
C ALA A 454 -4.83 7.33 -9.87
N VAL A 455 -3.49 7.37 -9.80
CA VAL A 455 -2.61 7.11 -10.94
C VAL A 455 -1.97 5.73 -10.82
N VAL A 456 -2.00 4.96 -11.93
CA VAL A 456 -1.26 3.71 -12.11
C VAL A 456 -0.37 3.87 -13.34
N ALA A 457 0.94 3.98 -13.12
CA ALA A 457 1.93 4.20 -14.18
C ALA A 457 2.46 2.88 -14.75
N SER A 458 2.84 2.88 -16.04
CA SER A 458 3.59 1.78 -16.65
C SER A 458 4.98 1.65 -16.03
N GLY A 459 5.52 0.43 -16.03
CA GLY A 459 6.83 0.16 -15.44
C GLY A 459 8.00 0.94 -16.07
N ASP A 460 7.83 1.40 -17.32
CA ASP A 460 8.80 2.21 -18.06
C ASP A 460 8.50 3.74 -18.01
N GLY A 461 7.44 4.14 -17.29
CA GLY A 461 7.04 5.55 -17.15
C GLY A 461 6.48 6.21 -18.41
N LYS A 462 6.29 5.47 -19.52
CA LYS A 462 5.83 6.07 -20.79
C LYS A 462 4.35 6.40 -20.83
N TYR A 463 3.53 5.72 -20.02
CA TYR A 463 2.09 5.92 -19.96
C TYR A 463 1.59 5.78 -18.54
N PHE A 464 0.42 6.34 -18.26
CA PHE A 464 -0.30 6.07 -17.02
C PHE A 464 -1.81 6.17 -17.24
N ILE A 465 -2.54 5.36 -16.46
CA ILE A 465 -3.99 5.47 -16.32
C ILE A 465 -4.25 6.35 -15.11
N ASP A 466 -5.04 7.39 -15.31
CA ASP A 466 -5.45 8.34 -14.28
C ASP A 466 -6.98 8.26 -14.10
N VAL A 467 -7.42 7.96 -12.91
CA VAL A 467 -8.84 8.05 -12.51
C VAL A 467 -8.98 9.22 -11.56
N HIS A 468 -9.69 10.25 -11.98
CA HIS A 468 -9.85 11.45 -11.17
C HIS A 468 -11.31 11.76 -10.86
N SER A 469 -11.55 12.28 -9.68
CA SER A 469 -12.87 12.68 -9.19
C SER A 469 -12.75 13.64 -8.01
N THR A 470 -13.85 14.33 -7.73
CA THR A 470 -14.08 14.96 -6.44
C THR A 470 -15.15 14.19 -5.68
N ILE A 471 -15.50 14.64 -4.48
CA ILE A 471 -16.52 13.98 -3.66
C ILE A 471 -17.93 14.01 -4.27
N ASP A 472 -18.19 14.98 -5.15
CA ASP A 472 -19.50 15.25 -5.77
C ASP A 472 -19.49 15.08 -7.29
N THR A 473 -18.32 14.88 -7.91
CA THR A 473 -18.19 14.64 -9.35
C THR A 473 -17.91 13.17 -9.63
N ALA A 474 -18.51 12.68 -10.72
CA ALA A 474 -18.31 11.29 -11.16
C ALA A 474 -16.85 11.04 -11.57
N PRO A 475 -16.27 9.87 -11.25
CA PRO A 475 -14.96 9.49 -11.72
C PRO A 475 -14.83 9.51 -13.25
N VAL A 476 -13.71 10.07 -13.72
CA VAL A 476 -13.30 10.03 -15.13
C VAL A 476 -11.98 9.29 -15.21
N ALA A 477 -11.91 8.28 -16.07
CA ALA A 477 -10.69 7.52 -16.33
C ALA A 477 -10.10 7.95 -17.66
N VAL A 478 -8.82 8.29 -17.65
CA VAL A 478 -8.08 8.71 -18.84
C VAL A 478 -6.76 7.95 -18.97
N LEU A 479 -6.31 7.76 -20.20
CA LEU A 479 -4.96 7.36 -20.53
C LEU A 479 -4.16 8.62 -20.88
N ARG A 480 -2.97 8.76 -20.28
CA ARG A 480 -2.01 9.81 -20.59
C ARG A 480 -0.65 9.21 -20.93
N ASP A 481 0.12 9.93 -21.74
CA ASP A 481 1.54 9.60 -21.90
C ASP A 481 2.37 10.06 -20.70
N GLY A 482 3.65 9.68 -20.65
CA GLY A 482 4.55 9.99 -19.55
C GLY A 482 4.81 11.50 -19.34
N SER A 483 4.45 12.35 -20.30
CA SER A 483 4.51 13.81 -20.20
C SER A 483 3.22 14.43 -19.65
N GLY A 484 2.18 13.62 -19.41
CA GLY A 484 0.86 14.06 -18.97
C GLY A 484 -0.11 14.42 -20.11
N THR A 485 0.31 14.29 -21.37
CA THR A 485 -0.56 14.57 -22.52
C THR A 485 -1.70 13.55 -22.56
N LEU A 486 -2.93 14.02 -22.70
CA LEU A 486 -4.10 13.17 -22.84
C LEU A 486 -4.05 12.38 -24.15
N VAL A 487 -4.00 11.04 -24.04
CA VAL A 487 -4.11 10.12 -25.18
C VAL A 487 -5.57 9.81 -25.45
N LYS A 488 -6.32 9.45 -24.39
CA LYS A 488 -7.73 9.06 -24.54
C LYS A 488 -8.51 9.13 -23.22
N GLU A 489 -9.78 9.54 -23.29
CA GLU A 489 -10.74 9.25 -22.22
C GLU A 489 -11.18 7.79 -22.36
N LEU A 490 -10.92 6.98 -21.33
CA LEU A 490 -11.25 5.57 -21.29
C LEU A 490 -12.71 5.34 -20.90
N ALA A 491 -13.16 6.11 -19.90
CA ALA A 491 -14.53 6.05 -19.40
C ALA A 491 -14.86 7.27 -18.53
N ARG A 492 -16.15 7.55 -18.44
CA ARG A 492 -16.74 8.50 -17.51
C ARG A 492 -17.85 7.81 -16.75
N ALA A 493 -17.76 7.80 -15.42
CA ALA A 493 -18.75 7.12 -14.60
C ALA A 493 -20.11 7.85 -14.64
N ASP A 494 -21.18 7.05 -14.63
CA ASP A 494 -22.56 7.53 -14.48
C ASP A 494 -23.08 7.17 -13.07
N LEU A 495 -23.53 8.18 -12.34
CA LEU A 495 -24.07 8.08 -11.00
C LEU A 495 -25.61 8.06 -10.97
N ALA A 496 -26.30 8.00 -12.11
CA ALA A 496 -27.77 8.10 -12.17
C ALA A 496 -28.46 7.02 -11.32
N ARG A 497 -28.03 5.77 -11.42
CA ARG A 497 -28.58 4.65 -10.64
C ARG A 497 -28.27 4.80 -9.15
N LEU A 498 -27.08 5.28 -8.81
CA LEU A 498 -26.68 5.55 -7.43
C LEU A 498 -27.54 6.67 -6.83
N LYS A 499 -27.71 7.77 -7.54
CA LYS A 499 -28.58 8.90 -7.12
C LYS A 499 -30.04 8.47 -6.99
N ALA A 500 -30.55 7.64 -7.90
CA ALA A 500 -31.91 7.08 -7.83
C ALA A 500 -32.14 6.19 -6.60
N SER A 501 -31.08 5.64 -5.98
CA SER A 501 -31.18 4.88 -4.72
C SER A 501 -31.34 5.74 -3.47
N GLY A 502 -31.31 7.07 -3.62
CA GLY A 502 -31.37 8.03 -2.52
C GLY A 502 -29.99 8.46 -2.00
N TRP A 503 -28.90 8.03 -2.66
CA TRP A 503 -27.56 8.49 -2.29
C TRP A 503 -27.38 9.97 -2.63
N VAL A 504 -26.80 10.70 -1.69
CA VAL A 504 -26.43 12.11 -1.82
C VAL A 504 -24.95 12.24 -1.49
N PRO A 505 -24.16 13.00 -2.28
CA PRO A 505 -22.75 13.21 -1.96
C PRO A 505 -22.62 13.94 -0.62
N PRO A 506 -21.57 13.66 0.16
CA PRO A 506 -21.27 14.45 1.34
C PRO A 506 -20.96 15.90 0.96
N ALA A 507 -21.19 16.82 1.90
CA ALA A 507 -20.88 18.23 1.72
C ALA A 507 -19.46 18.52 2.18
N SER A 508 -18.61 19.08 1.31
CA SER A 508 -17.31 19.61 1.70
C SER A 508 -17.46 20.92 2.48
N PHE A 509 -16.65 21.14 3.49
CA PHE A 509 -16.58 22.39 4.23
C PHE A 509 -15.16 22.69 4.69
N THR A 510 -14.88 23.97 4.95
CA THR A 510 -13.62 24.42 5.51
C THR A 510 -13.89 25.24 6.76
N VAL A 511 -13.13 25.00 7.83
CA VAL A 511 -13.19 25.76 9.09
C VAL A 511 -11.79 26.11 9.54
N LYS A 512 -11.65 27.20 10.32
CA LYS A 512 -10.36 27.54 10.91
C LYS A 512 -10.05 26.65 12.11
N ALA A 513 -8.80 26.23 12.21
CA ALA A 513 -8.26 25.55 13.38
C ALA A 513 -8.25 26.48 14.61
N ARG A 514 -7.86 25.95 15.77
CA ARG A 514 -7.79 26.71 17.04
C ARG A 514 -6.89 27.95 16.95
N ASP A 515 -5.88 27.94 16.09
CA ASP A 515 -4.98 29.08 15.87
C ASP A 515 -5.61 30.24 15.09
N GLY A 516 -6.82 30.06 14.56
CA GLY A 516 -7.56 31.04 13.77
C GLY A 516 -6.97 31.30 12.37
N LYS A 517 -5.96 30.55 11.96
CA LYS A 517 -5.21 30.76 10.71
C LYS A 517 -5.29 29.54 9.79
N THR A 518 -4.96 28.36 10.30
CA THR A 518 -4.90 27.10 9.55
C THR A 518 -6.30 26.69 9.12
N ASP A 519 -6.47 26.40 7.83
CA ASP A 519 -7.71 25.84 7.29
C ASP A 519 -7.73 24.32 7.53
N LEU A 520 -8.86 23.84 8.05
CA LEU A 520 -9.20 22.43 8.20
C LEU A 520 -10.30 22.09 7.19
N TYR A 521 -10.01 21.10 6.36
CA TYR A 521 -10.94 20.62 5.35
C TYR A 521 -11.70 19.41 5.88
N GLY A 522 -12.99 19.36 5.64
CA GLY A 522 -13.84 18.29 6.14
C GLY A 522 -14.93 17.89 5.17
N GLN A 523 -15.48 16.71 5.42
CA GLN A 523 -16.60 16.15 4.66
C GLN A 523 -17.70 15.79 5.63
N LEU A 524 -18.92 16.32 5.39
CA LEU A 524 -20.09 16.09 6.21
C LEU A 524 -21.03 15.11 5.52
N PHE A 525 -21.12 13.90 6.08
CA PHE A 525 -22.14 12.92 5.70
C PHE A 525 -23.40 13.17 6.52
N LYS A 526 -24.54 13.21 5.86
CA LYS A 526 -25.86 13.38 6.48
C LYS A 526 -26.74 12.17 6.18
N PRO A 527 -27.63 11.78 7.13
CA PRO A 527 -28.61 10.72 6.90
C PRO A 527 -29.57 11.05 5.75
#